data_fd94e9e0abc8756a8cc5c2eca0dd9de1
#
_entry.id   fd94e9e0abc8756a8cc5c2eca0dd9de1
#
_cell.length_a   1.000
_cell.length_b   1.000
_cell.length_c   1.000
_cell.angle_alpha   90.00
_cell.angle_beta   90.00
_cell.angle_gamma   90.00
#
_symmetry.space_group_name_H-M   'P 1'
#
loop_
_entity.id
_entity.type
_entity.pdbx_description
1 polymer ?
#
loop_
_entity_poly.entity_id
_entity_poly.type
_entity_poly.pdbx_seq_one_letter_code
_entity_poly.pdbx_strand_id
1 'polypeptide(L)'
;MIVDDVSETRENVRKLLQFESDVDVVGVARTGKEAIQLSQDLQPDVVLMDINMPDMDGISATEAIRLKQPAVQVVILSVQGDQNYMRRAMLAGARDFLTKPPMGDELISAIRRAGSMAQAERSKNAQIPVAPVIGNVGAVMGYGAPRGKIVTVYSPKGGTGCTTLAVNLALTLHNDDTHVALVDGNLQFGDVAVFMNEQGKNTIVDLAPRAEELDPEIVEEVMLKHGASGLHILAAPSRPEYAEKVSSGQFTKVLEYLRQMYAYVVVDTAALLTDATLAAIDVSDLVVLVTTQDIPSIKNCRLFLDLSQTLGIDRERILFVMNRFDKRINITPDRVAENLKQEVVSVIPLDEGTATKAVNRGVPFVLDSKNQPAARGVFSLAESVRARVAAQESADEPNRLIRR
;
A
#
# COMPACT_ATOMS: atom_id res chain seq x y z
N MET A 1 -2.86 -25.46 11.49
CA MET A 1 -3.75 -25.57 12.67
C MET A 1 -5.18 -25.28 12.26
N ILE A 2 -6.19 -25.99 12.84
CA ILE A 2 -7.62 -25.79 12.53
C ILE A 2 -8.31 -25.24 13.78
N VAL A 3 -9.08 -24.16 13.63
CA VAL A 3 -9.79 -23.48 14.73
C VAL A 3 -11.25 -23.31 14.35
N ASP A 4 -12.15 -23.96 15.10
CA ASP A 4 -13.60 -23.94 14.88
C ASP A 4 -14.27 -24.46 16.16
N ASP A 5 -15.38 -23.92 16.58
CA ASP A 5 -16.09 -24.39 17.78
C ASP A 5 -16.89 -25.69 17.53
N VAL A 6 -17.29 -25.92 16.28
CA VAL A 6 -18.05 -27.10 15.84
C VAL A 6 -17.11 -28.28 15.57
N SER A 7 -17.24 -29.36 16.35
CA SER A 7 -16.36 -30.55 16.21
C SER A 7 -16.47 -31.22 14.86
N GLU A 8 -17.66 -31.28 14.27
CA GLU A 8 -17.90 -31.89 12.98
C GLU A 8 -17.17 -31.14 11.84
N THR A 9 -17.15 -29.81 11.89
CA THR A 9 -16.43 -28.96 10.91
C THR A 9 -14.93 -29.24 10.98
N ARG A 10 -14.37 -29.28 12.22
CA ARG A 10 -12.94 -29.60 12.40
C ARG A 10 -12.56 -30.96 11.81
N GLU A 11 -13.38 -31.99 12.07
CA GLU A 11 -13.13 -33.34 11.54
C GLU A 11 -13.27 -33.41 10.04
N ASN A 12 -14.23 -32.70 9.45
CA ASN A 12 -14.41 -32.66 7.99
C ASN A 12 -13.21 -31.98 7.30
N VAL A 13 -12.77 -30.83 7.82
CA VAL A 13 -11.57 -30.15 7.30
C VAL A 13 -10.32 -31.03 7.49
N ARG A 14 -10.17 -31.68 8.64
CA ARG A 14 -9.06 -32.61 8.89
C ARG A 14 -9.03 -33.78 7.91
N LYS A 15 -10.18 -34.38 7.62
CA LYS A 15 -10.28 -35.46 6.63
C LYS A 15 -9.94 -35.00 5.21
N LEU A 16 -10.36 -33.80 4.81
CA LEU A 16 -10.00 -33.24 3.51
C LEU A 16 -8.48 -33.08 3.38
N LEU A 17 -7.82 -32.59 4.44
CA LEU A 17 -6.37 -32.36 4.44
C LEU A 17 -5.54 -33.64 4.58
N GLN A 18 -6.11 -34.73 5.05
CA GLN A 18 -5.40 -36.02 5.26
C GLN A 18 -4.87 -36.62 3.95
N PHE A 19 -5.45 -36.26 2.81
CA PHE A 19 -5.05 -36.77 1.49
C PHE A 19 -3.95 -35.93 0.83
N GLU A 20 -3.58 -34.80 1.43
CA GLU A 20 -2.56 -33.89 0.90
C GLU A 20 -1.20 -34.19 1.57
N SER A 21 -0.24 -34.66 0.78
CA SER A 21 1.07 -35.10 1.29
C SER A 21 1.98 -33.97 1.76
N ASP A 22 1.65 -32.72 1.42
CA ASP A 22 2.39 -31.49 1.73
C ASP A 22 1.73 -30.66 2.85
N VAL A 23 0.67 -31.19 3.50
CA VAL A 23 -0.06 -30.50 4.57
C VAL A 23 -0.20 -31.36 5.82
N ASP A 24 0.39 -30.90 6.91
CA ASP A 24 0.28 -31.56 8.23
C ASP A 24 -0.61 -30.74 9.18
N VAL A 25 -1.62 -31.38 9.78
CA VAL A 25 -2.46 -30.76 10.80
C VAL A 25 -1.79 -30.85 12.17
N VAL A 26 -1.02 -29.82 12.54
CA VAL A 26 -0.22 -29.79 13.77
C VAL A 26 -1.03 -29.54 15.05
N GLY A 27 -2.26 -29.03 14.92
CA GLY A 27 -3.10 -28.79 16.10
C GLY A 27 -4.53 -28.41 15.75
N VAL A 28 -5.42 -28.52 16.75
CA VAL A 28 -6.83 -28.09 16.66
C VAL A 28 -7.19 -27.28 17.89
N ALA A 29 -7.95 -26.20 17.71
CA ALA A 29 -8.49 -25.36 18.76
C ALA A 29 -10.01 -25.20 18.63
N ARG A 30 -10.69 -24.91 19.74
CA ARG A 30 -12.15 -24.78 19.81
C ARG A 30 -12.58 -23.35 20.05
N THR A 31 -11.66 -22.49 20.45
CA THR A 31 -11.93 -21.09 20.81
C THR A 31 -10.80 -20.19 20.34
N GLY A 32 -11.07 -18.89 20.21
CA GLY A 32 -10.08 -17.90 19.81
C GLY A 32 -8.90 -17.81 20.80
N LYS A 33 -9.18 -17.91 22.12
CA LYS A 33 -8.13 -17.89 23.15
C LYS A 33 -7.24 -19.13 23.08
N GLU A 34 -7.82 -20.31 22.91
CA GLU A 34 -7.08 -21.55 22.71
C GLU A 34 -6.21 -21.49 21.44
N ALA A 35 -6.75 -20.90 20.36
CA ALA A 35 -6.03 -20.70 19.12
C ALA A 35 -4.79 -19.82 19.28
N ILE A 36 -4.89 -18.72 20.03
CA ILE A 36 -3.76 -17.83 20.31
C ILE A 36 -2.68 -18.57 21.09
N GLN A 37 -3.05 -19.34 22.12
CA GLN A 37 -2.10 -20.10 22.93
C GLN A 37 -1.41 -21.19 22.11
N LEU A 38 -2.19 -22.05 21.45
CA LEU A 38 -1.65 -23.14 20.62
C LEU A 38 -0.83 -22.63 19.43
N SER A 39 -1.17 -21.48 18.88
CA SER A 39 -0.37 -20.86 17.84
C SER A 39 1.04 -20.51 18.34
N GLN A 40 1.18 -20.02 19.58
CA GLN A 40 2.47 -19.73 20.19
C GLN A 40 3.29 -20.99 20.44
N ASP A 41 2.64 -22.04 20.91
CA ASP A 41 3.32 -23.30 21.30
C ASP A 41 3.73 -24.12 20.06
N LEU A 42 2.87 -24.19 19.04
CA LEU A 42 3.05 -25.02 17.84
C LEU A 42 3.67 -24.31 16.67
N GLN A 43 3.65 -22.96 16.65
CA GLN A 43 4.15 -22.11 15.56
C GLN A 43 3.73 -22.61 14.15
N PRO A 44 2.43 -22.80 13.88
CA PRO A 44 1.96 -23.31 12.62
C PRO A 44 2.29 -22.33 11.49
N ASP A 45 2.46 -22.82 10.25
CA ASP A 45 2.58 -21.94 9.09
C ASP A 45 1.25 -21.28 8.76
N VAL A 46 0.17 -22.07 8.87
CA VAL A 46 -1.19 -21.63 8.53
C VAL A 46 -2.17 -21.96 9.63
N VAL A 47 -3.07 -21.04 9.93
CA VAL A 47 -4.22 -21.21 10.82
C VAL A 47 -5.50 -21.06 9.99
N LEU A 48 -6.31 -22.12 9.96
CA LEU A 48 -7.69 -22.03 9.45
C LEU A 48 -8.57 -21.60 10.60
N MET A 49 -9.21 -20.44 10.51
CA MET A 49 -9.90 -19.79 11.62
C MET A 49 -11.38 -19.58 11.32
N ASP A 50 -12.27 -20.14 12.14
CA ASP A 50 -13.68 -19.76 12.13
C ASP A 50 -13.90 -18.36 12.72
N ILE A 51 -14.91 -17.64 12.24
CA ILE A 51 -15.25 -16.31 12.77
C ILE A 51 -16.09 -16.43 14.05
N ASN A 52 -17.11 -17.28 14.02
CA ASN A 52 -18.15 -17.30 15.06
C ASN A 52 -17.81 -18.28 16.18
N MET A 53 -17.04 -17.84 17.16
CA MET A 53 -16.65 -18.63 18.31
C MET A 53 -17.12 -18.00 19.64
N PRO A 54 -17.40 -18.80 20.68
CA PRO A 54 -18.13 -18.33 21.87
C PRO A 54 -17.36 -17.40 22.80
N ASP A 55 -16.02 -17.41 22.82
CA ASP A 55 -15.21 -16.65 23.78
C ASP A 55 -14.51 -15.43 23.17
N MET A 56 -14.10 -15.56 21.94
CA MET A 56 -13.41 -14.53 21.16
C MET A 56 -13.68 -14.81 19.69
N ASP A 57 -14.16 -13.83 18.96
CA ASP A 57 -14.39 -13.99 17.52
C ASP A 57 -13.05 -14.21 16.77
N GLY A 58 -13.13 -14.93 15.64
CA GLY A 58 -11.95 -15.31 14.88
C GLY A 58 -11.20 -14.13 14.27
N ILE A 59 -11.85 -12.98 14.07
CA ILE A 59 -11.21 -11.77 13.58
C ILE A 59 -10.31 -11.19 14.66
N SER A 60 -10.80 -11.06 15.89
CA SER A 60 -10.01 -10.61 17.05
C SER A 60 -8.87 -11.58 17.37
N ALA A 61 -9.11 -12.90 17.24
CA ALA A 61 -8.06 -13.90 17.39
C ALA A 61 -6.98 -13.80 16.31
N THR A 62 -7.36 -13.52 15.07
CA THR A 62 -6.43 -13.30 13.95
C THR A 62 -5.51 -12.11 14.22
N GLU A 63 -6.06 -10.98 14.64
CA GLU A 63 -5.28 -9.79 14.99
C GLU A 63 -4.27 -10.09 16.11
N ALA A 64 -4.70 -10.78 17.18
CA ALA A 64 -3.84 -11.14 18.29
C ALA A 64 -2.71 -12.11 17.90
N ILE A 65 -2.98 -13.07 17.00
CA ILE A 65 -1.96 -14.00 16.47
C ILE A 65 -0.96 -13.23 15.60
N ARG A 66 -1.43 -12.40 14.67
CA ARG A 66 -0.58 -11.64 13.76
C ARG A 66 0.35 -10.67 14.49
N LEU A 67 -0.13 -9.99 15.53
CA LEU A 67 0.68 -9.10 16.38
C LEU A 67 1.85 -9.83 17.05
N LYS A 68 1.63 -11.07 17.54
CA LYS A 68 2.65 -11.83 18.29
C LYS A 68 3.53 -12.68 17.38
N GLN A 69 2.99 -13.11 16.24
CA GLN A 69 3.62 -14.06 15.33
C GLN A 69 3.39 -13.64 13.87
N PRO A 70 4.10 -12.61 13.37
CA PRO A 70 3.91 -12.10 12.02
C PRO A 70 4.11 -13.13 10.90
N ALA A 71 4.87 -14.20 11.14
CA ALA A 71 5.11 -15.25 10.16
C ALA A 71 3.90 -16.20 9.98
N VAL A 72 3.04 -16.34 11.01
CA VAL A 72 1.85 -17.20 10.93
C VAL A 72 0.81 -16.58 10.03
N GLN A 73 0.34 -17.29 9.02
CA GLN A 73 -0.70 -16.83 8.10
C GLN A 73 -2.07 -17.36 8.52
N VAL A 74 -3.10 -16.51 8.50
CA VAL A 74 -4.45 -16.90 8.90
C VAL A 74 -5.38 -16.90 7.68
N VAL A 75 -6.09 -18.00 7.46
CA VAL A 75 -7.16 -18.14 6.47
C VAL A 75 -8.49 -18.24 7.21
N ILE A 76 -9.39 -17.32 6.98
CA ILE A 76 -10.70 -17.29 7.62
C ILE A 76 -11.67 -18.23 6.91
N LEU A 77 -12.45 -18.98 7.69
CA LEU A 77 -13.58 -19.79 7.22
C LEU A 77 -14.87 -19.23 7.81
N SER A 78 -15.86 -18.85 6.98
CA SER A 78 -17.10 -18.26 7.47
C SER A 78 -18.34 -18.79 6.76
N VAL A 79 -19.44 -19.01 7.49
CA VAL A 79 -20.77 -19.31 6.90
C VAL A 79 -21.38 -18.07 6.24
N GLN A 80 -20.94 -16.88 6.56
CA GLN A 80 -21.47 -15.63 6.04
C GLN A 80 -20.54 -15.08 4.97
N GLY A 81 -21.00 -15.05 3.72
CA GLY A 81 -20.32 -14.39 2.60
C GLY A 81 -20.52 -12.87 2.58
N ASP A 82 -20.81 -12.23 3.73
CA ASP A 82 -21.01 -10.78 3.80
C ASP A 82 -19.67 -10.06 3.60
N GLN A 83 -19.65 -9.13 2.66
CA GLN A 83 -18.48 -8.29 2.35
C GLN A 83 -17.93 -7.54 3.57
N ASN A 84 -18.76 -7.22 4.56
CA ASN A 84 -18.31 -6.57 5.78
C ASN A 84 -17.46 -7.48 6.67
N TYR A 85 -17.80 -8.77 6.77
CA TYR A 85 -16.99 -9.74 7.51
C TYR A 85 -15.67 -10.04 6.78
N MET A 86 -15.71 -10.23 5.48
CA MET A 86 -14.51 -10.39 4.65
C MET A 86 -13.57 -9.20 4.84
N ARG A 87 -14.08 -7.97 4.73
CA ARG A 87 -13.29 -6.74 4.91
C ARG A 87 -12.66 -6.66 6.30
N ARG A 88 -13.42 -6.94 7.36
CA ARG A 88 -12.91 -6.93 8.74
C ARG A 88 -11.83 -8.00 8.96
N ALA A 89 -12.02 -9.19 8.39
CA ALA A 89 -11.04 -10.27 8.47
C ALA A 89 -9.72 -9.89 7.79
N MET A 90 -9.78 -9.30 6.59
CA MET A 90 -8.59 -8.85 5.88
C MET A 90 -7.88 -7.70 6.63
N LEU A 91 -8.62 -6.77 7.23
CA LEU A 91 -8.06 -5.71 8.07
C LEU A 91 -7.38 -6.24 9.33
N ALA A 92 -7.88 -7.32 9.92
CA ALA A 92 -7.24 -8.02 11.05
C ALA A 92 -5.98 -8.81 10.65
N GLY A 93 -5.62 -8.78 9.36
CA GLY A 93 -4.44 -9.46 8.84
C GLY A 93 -4.68 -10.90 8.39
N ALA A 94 -5.93 -11.30 8.15
CA ALA A 94 -6.21 -12.57 7.49
C ALA A 94 -5.62 -12.57 6.07
N ARG A 95 -5.09 -13.69 5.65
CA ARG A 95 -4.48 -13.85 4.33
C ARG A 95 -5.47 -14.18 3.25
N ASP A 96 -6.50 -14.94 3.62
CA ASP A 96 -7.56 -15.36 2.71
C ASP A 96 -8.87 -15.52 3.47
N PHE A 97 -10.00 -15.55 2.75
CA PHE A 97 -11.33 -15.68 3.30
C PHE A 97 -12.14 -16.64 2.44
N LEU A 98 -12.59 -17.74 3.02
CA LEU A 98 -13.36 -18.76 2.34
C LEU A 98 -14.75 -18.93 2.96
N THR A 99 -15.75 -19.16 2.16
CA THR A 99 -17.12 -19.49 2.63
C THR A 99 -17.25 -20.95 2.97
N LYS A 100 -17.95 -21.26 4.07
CA LYS A 100 -18.27 -22.65 4.46
C LYS A 100 -19.52 -23.17 3.74
N PRO A 101 -19.55 -24.42 3.29
CA PRO A 101 -18.43 -25.37 3.27
C PRO A 101 -17.44 -25.02 2.14
N PRO A 102 -16.12 -24.94 2.42
CA PRO A 102 -15.16 -24.64 1.38
C PRO A 102 -15.06 -25.81 0.39
N MET A 103 -14.89 -25.50 -0.90
CA MET A 103 -14.56 -26.52 -1.89
C MET A 103 -13.13 -27.03 -1.60
N GLY A 104 -12.90 -28.35 -1.73
CA GLY A 104 -11.61 -28.95 -1.40
C GLY A 104 -10.43 -28.28 -2.10
N ASP A 105 -10.51 -28.08 -3.42
CA ASP A 105 -9.46 -27.47 -4.22
C ASP A 105 -9.19 -26.00 -3.83
N GLU A 106 -10.23 -25.26 -3.46
CA GLU A 106 -10.12 -23.87 -3.03
C GLU A 106 -9.41 -23.77 -1.67
N LEU A 107 -9.80 -24.62 -0.70
CA LEU A 107 -9.17 -24.70 0.61
C LEU A 107 -7.68 -25.07 0.51
N ILE A 108 -7.36 -26.11 -0.28
CA ILE A 108 -5.99 -26.58 -0.48
C ILE A 108 -5.14 -25.47 -1.14
N SER A 109 -5.67 -24.79 -2.14
CA SER A 109 -4.99 -23.69 -2.81
C SER A 109 -4.72 -22.52 -1.87
N ALA A 110 -5.67 -22.16 -1.01
CA ALA A 110 -5.50 -21.11 -0.01
C ALA A 110 -4.43 -21.48 1.04
N ILE A 111 -4.44 -22.74 1.51
CA ILE A 111 -3.43 -23.23 2.46
C ILE A 111 -2.02 -23.20 1.85
N ARG A 112 -1.85 -23.63 0.60
CA ARG A 112 -0.57 -23.62 -0.09
C ARG A 112 -0.03 -22.21 -0.29
N ARG A 113 -0.89 -21.28 -0.73
CA ARG A 113 -0.52 -19.86 -0.85
C ARG A 113 -0.09 -19.28 0.51
N ALA A 114 -0.89 -19.50 1.55
CA ALA A 114 -0.57 -19.03 2.89
C ALA A 114 0.71 -19.68 3.44
N GLY A 115 0.89 -20.99 3.25
CA GLY A 115 2.06 -21.73 3.71
C GLY A 115 3.37 -21.25 3.07
N SER A 116 3.38 -21.04 1.77
CA SER A 116 4.56 -20.52 1.06
C SER A 116 4.97 -19.13 1.58
N MET A 117 4.01 -18.30 1.93
CA MET A 117 4.29 -16.98 2.52
C MET A 117 4.80 -17.06 3.96
N ALA A 118 4.24 -17.96 4.77
CA ALA A 118 4.75 -18.19 6.13
C ALA A 118 6.24 -18.61 6.10
N GLN A 119 6.60 -19.50 5.19
CA GLN A 119 7.99 -19.94 5.00
C GLN A 119 8.90 -18.81 4.51
N ALA A 120 8.42 -17.98 3.60
CA ALA A 120 9.17 -16.82 3.12
C ALA A 120 9.41 -15.78 4.24
N GLU A 121 8.41 -15.52 5.09
CA GLU A 121 8.56 -14.62 6.25
C GLU A 121 9.51 -15.20 7.31
N ARG A 122 9.47 -16.51 7.58
CA ARG A 122 10.42 -17.18 8.48
C ARG A 122 11.85 -17.15 7.94
N SER A 123 12.03 -17.35 6.64
CA SER A 123 13.34 -17.29 5.98
C SER A 123 13.98 -15.90 6.07
N LYS A 124 13.17 -14.84 5.98
CA LYS A 124 13.63 -13.46 6.19
C LYS A 124 14.11 -13.23 7.63
N ASN A 125 13.48 -13.85 8.62
CA ASN A 125 13.87 -13.75 10.04
C ASN A 125 15.03 -14.68 10.43
N ALA A 126 15.34 -15.69 9.64
CA ALA A 126 16.40 -16.68 9.93
C ALA A 126 17.77 -16.34 9.33
N GLN A 127 17.89 -15.31 8.52
CA GLN A 127 19.17 -14.92 7.89
C GLN A 127 19.91 -13.85 8.70
N ILE A 128 20.57 -14.29 9.79
CA ILE A 128 21.84 -13.74 10.24
C ILE A 128 22.70 -14.96 10.64
N PRO A 129 23.65 -15.39 9.80
CA PRO A 129 25.04 -15.21 10.16
C PRO A 129 25.96 -14.84 8.98
N VAL A 130 26.93 -14.00 9.32
CA VAL A 130 28.06 -13.58 8.51
C VAL A 130 29.00 -14.76 8.21
N ALA A 131 29.34 -14.98 6.94
CA ALA A 131 30.66 -15.47 6.53
C ALA A 131 30.90 -15.20 5.02
N PRO A 132 32.12 -14.86 4.61
CA PRO A 132 32.40 -14.33 3.28
C PRO A 132 32.69 -15.44 2.26
N VAL A 133 32.05 -15.35 1.09
CA VAL A 133 32.53 -16.07 -0.09
C VAL A 133 32.82 -15.07 -1.21
N ILE A 134 34.07 -14.96 -1.53
CA ILE A 134 34.64 -14.24 -2.67
C ILE A 134 34.27 -15.00 -3.94
N GLY A 135 33.62 -14.35 -4.86
CA GLY A 135 33.33 -14.88 -6.18
C GLY A 135 32.78 -13.78 -7.08
N ASN A 136 33.65 -13.21 -7.85
CA ASN A 136 33.48 -12.14 -8.83
C ASN A 136 32.44 -12.52 -9.88
N VAL A 137 31.40 -11.70 -10.11
CA VAL A 137 30.94 -11.27 -11.45
C VAL A 137 29.90 -10.12 -11.30
N GLY A 138 30.19 -8.97 -11.88
CA GLY A 138 29.27 -8.03 -12.51
C GLY A 138 28.33 -7.19 -11.65
N ALA A 139 28.55 -5.89 -11.68
CA ALA A 139 27.71 -4.78 -11.25
C ALA A 139 27.37 -4.71 -9.74
N VAL A 140 28.24 -4.04 -9.04
CA VAL A 140 28.10 -3.56 -7.65
C VAL A 140 26.94 -2.56 -7.60
N MET A 141 25.72 -3.00 -7.22
CA MET A 141 24.81 -2.10 -6.52
C MET A 141 25.29 -2.05 -5.06
N GLY A 142 25.87 -0.92 -4.67
CA GLY A 142 26.50 -0.73 -3.37
C GLY A 142 25.54 -0.99 -2.21
N TYR A 143 25.95 -1.86 -1.31
CA TYR A 143 25.41 -1.96 0.03
C TYR A 143 25.59 -0.60 0.71
N GLY A 144 24.52 0.19 0.82
CA GLY A 144 24.55 1.49 1.49
C GLY A 144 23.89 2.67 0.75
N ALA A 145 23.37 2.49 -0.48
CA ALA A 145 22.56 3.54 -1.10
C ALA A 145 21.25 3.75 -0.29
N PRO A 146 20.86 4.99 -0.01
CA PRO A 146 19.61 5.26 0.68
C PRO A 146 18.45 4.68 -0.15
N ARG A 147 17.60 3.86 0.48
CA ARG A 147 16.42 3.27 -0.14
C ARG A 147 15.45 4.39 -0.49
N GLY A 148 14.96 4.44 -1.73
CA GLY A 148 14.00 5.43 -2.18
C GLY A 148 12.71 5.44 -1.34
N LYS A 149 11.95 6.52 -1.43
CA LYS A 149 10.74 6.77 -0.61
C LYS A 149 9.47 6.66 -1.44
N ILE A 150 8.50 5.92 -0.94
CA ILE A 150 7.18 5.82 -1.55
C ILE A 150 6.28 6.88 -0.92
N VAL A 151 5.68 7.73 -1.76
CA VAL A 151 4.78 8.81 -1.36
C VAL A 151 3.44 8.60 -2.04
N THR A 152 2.44 8.15 -1.31
CA THR A 152 1.09 7.94 -1.84
C THR A 152 0.23 9.17 -1.68
N VAL A 153 -0.41 9.63 -2.75
CA VAL A 153 -1.38 10.73 -2.75
C VAL A 153 -2.78 10.16 -2.71
N TYR A 154 -3.53 10.44 -1.66
CA TYR A 154 -4.84 9.86 -1.41
C TYR A 154 -5.86 10.88 -0.92
N SER A 155 -7.11 10.68 -1.27
CA SER A 155 -8.27 11.35 -0.66
C SER A 155 -9.46 10.42 -0.60
N PRO A 156 -10.18 10.32 0.54
CA PRO A 156 -11.39 9.51 0.66
C PRO A 156 -12.61 10.17 -0.03
N LYS A 157 -12.40 11.22 -0.81
CA LYS A 157 -13.41 11.90 -1.62
C LYS A 157 -12.91 12.12 -3.04
N GLY A 158 -13.69 11.68 -4.03
CA GLY A 158 -13.38 11.93 -5.44
C GLY A 158 -13.41 13.42 -5.80
N GLY A 159 -12.62 13.80 -6.81
CA GLY A 159 -12.61 15.16 -7.33
C GLY A 159 -11.84 16.19 -6.49
N THR A 160 -11.11 15.78 -5.46
CA THR A 160 -10.28 16.67 -4.62
C THR A 160 -8.99 17.11 -5.30
N GLY A 161 -8.61 16.50 -6.43
CA GLY A 161 -7.42 16.83 -7.20
C GLY A 161 -6.20 15.99 -6.89
N CYS A 162 -6.36 14.74 -6.42
CA CYS A 162 -5.25 13.82 -6.12
C CYS A 162 -4.32 13.66 -7.33
N THR A 163 -4.84 13.25 -8.49
CA THR A 163 -4.05 13.09 -9.72
C THR A 163 -3.29 14.36 -10.11
N THR A 164 -3.98 15.52 -10.03
CA THR A 164 -3.32 16.82 -10.30
C THR A 164 -2.15 17.06 -9.34
N LEU A 165 -2.33 16.78 -8.05
CA LEU A 165 -1.27 16.95 -7.04
C LEU A 165 -0.17 15.91 -7.20
N ALA A 166 -0.49 14.64 -7.44
CA ALA A 166 0.49 13.58 -7.63
C ALA A 166 1.42 13.87 -8.82
N VAL A 167 0.85 14.22 -9.97
CA VAL A 167 1.59 14.58 -11.18
C VAL A 167 2.52 15.77 -10.94
N ASN A 168 1.99 16.86 -10.39
CA ASN A 168 2.78 18.08 -10.18
C ASN A 168 3.80 17.91 -9.03
N LEU A 169 3.49 17.13 -7.99
CA LEU A 169 4.43 16.78 -6.93
C LEU A 169 5.61 15.95 -7.47
N ALA A 170 5.32 14.89 -8.24
CA ALA A 170 6.35 14.05 -8.84
C ALA A 170 7.32 14.88 -9.70
N LEU A 171 6.80 15.77 -10.54
CA LEU A 171 7.60 16.69 -11.35
C LEU A 171 8.42 17.69 -10.52
N THR A 172 7.89 18.13 -9.37
CA THR A 172 8.61 19.07 -8.49
C THR A 172 9.72 18.37 -7.69
N LEU A 173 9.53 17.09 -7.37
CA LEU A 173 10.57 16.29 -6.71
C LEU A 173 11.66 15.84 -7.69
N HIS A 174 11.32 15.68 -8.97
CA HIS A 174 12.23 15.18 -10.01
C HIS A 174 13.21 16.28 -10.48
N ASN A 175 14.48 15.91 -10.60
CA ASN A 175 15.55 16.69 -11.23
C ASN A 175 16.67 15.75 -11.71
N ASP A 176 17.76 16.30 -12.24
CA ASP A 176 18.87 15.51 -12.80
C ASP A 176 19.56 14.60 -11.78
N ASP A 177 19.59 14.98 -10.50
CA ASP A 177 20.18 14.22 -9.41
C ASP A 177 19.16 13.33 -8.67
N THR A 178 17.87 13.63 -8.79
CA THR A 178 16.78 12.96 -8.07
C THR A 178 15.79 12.34 -9.04
N HIS A 179 16.01 11.08 -9.36
CA HIS A 179 15.10 10.34 -10.24
C HIS A 179 13.82 9.94 -9.51
N VAL A 180 12.68 10.23 -10.14
CA VAL A 180 11.34 9.97 -9.58
C VAL A 180 10.54 9.09 -10.53
N ALA A 181 9.84 8.10 -9.98
CA ALA A 181 8.79 7.37 -10.67
C ALA A 181 7.42 7.89 -10.24
N LEU A 182 6.52 8.11 -11.20
CA LEU A 182 5.12 8.41 -10.97
C LEU A 182 4.28 7.18 -11.37
N VAL A 183 3.55 6.63 -10.41
CA VAL A 183 2.76 5.41 -10.61
C VAL A 183 1.27 5.74 -10.53
N ASP A 184 0.53 5.30 -11.53
CA ASP A 184 -0.92 5.35 -11.53
C ASP A 184 -1.49 4.14 -10.79
N GLY A 185 -1.88 4.34 -9.53
CA GLY A 185 -2.49 3.32 -8.68
C GLY A 185 -4.02 3.27 -8.77
N ASN A 186 -4.65 4.14 -9.58
CA ASN A 186 -6.05 4.03 -9.93
C ASN A 186 -6.21 3.06 -11.11
N LEU A 187 -6.12 1.76 -10.84
CA LEU A 187 -6.00 0.72 -11.86
C LEU A 187 -7.21 0.59 -12.80
N GLN A 188 -8.39 1.09 -12.41
CA GLN A 188 -9.59 1.01 -13.24
C GLN A 188 -9.79 2.22 -14.16
N PHE A 189 -9.56 3.42 -13.64
CA PHE A 189 -9.79 4.68 -14.33
C PHE A 189 -8.62 5.65 -14.08
N GLY A 190 -7.40 5.19 -14.37
CA GLY A 190 -6.21 5.99 -14.20
C GLY A 190 -6.04 7.03 -15.30
N ASP A 191 -5.64 8.22 -14.91
CA ASP A 191 -5.55 9.38 -15.79
C ASP A 191 -4.13 10.01 -15.85
N VAL A 192 -3.16 9.45 -15.10
CA VAL A 192 -1.80 10.02 -15.01
C VAL A 192 -1.16 10.23 -16.38
N ALA A 193 -1.23 9.22 -17.25
CA ALA A 193 -0.68 9.31 -18.60
C ALA A 193 -1.36 10.41 -19.44
N VAL A 194 -2.70 10.59 -19.28
CA VAL A 194 -3.47 11.65 -19.94
C VAL A 194 -3.07 13.03 -19.43
N PHE A 195 -2.88 13.19 -18.12
CA PHE A 195 -2.40 14.45 -17.51
C PHE A 195 -1.01 14.85 -17.98
N MET A 196 -0.21 13.89 -18.43
CA MET A 196 1.15 14.10 -18.95
C MET A 196 1.21 14.14 -20.48
N ASN A 197 0.06 14.00 -21.17
CA ASN A 197 -0.04 13.86 -22.62
C ASN A 197 0.85 12.74 -23.19
N GLU A 198 0.99 11.65 -22.42
CA GLU A 198 1.76 10.49 -22.81
C GLU A 198 0.82 9.35 -23.22
N GLN A 199 1.24 8.59 -24.23
CA GLN A 199 0.53 7.41 -24.71
C GLN A 199 1.53 6.27 -24.83
N GLY A 200 1.40 5.28 -23.94
CA GLY A 200 2.22 4.07 -23.96
C GLY A 200 1.42 2.83 -24.31
N LYS A 201 2.10 1.83 -24.85
CA LYS A 201 1.53 0.50 -25.06
C LYS A 201 1.61 -0.33 -23.80
N ASN A 202 2.65 -0.11 -23.00
CA ASN A 202 2.96 -0.86 -21.80
C ASN A 202 2.36 -0.17 -20.57
N THR A 203 1.92 -0.97 -19.61
CA THR A 203 1.23 -0.55 -18.38
C THR A 203 1.66 -1.44 -17.22
N ILE A 204 1.15 -1.20 -16.04
CA ILE A 204 1.41 -2.06 -14.88
C ILE A 204 1.02 -3.53 -15.11
N VAL A 205 0.09 -3.82 -16.02
CA VAL A 205 -0.29 -5.21 -16.37
C VAL A 205 0.88 -6.00 -16.96
N ASP A 206 1.86 -5.31 -17.53
CA ASP A 206 3.04 -5.91 -18.14
C ASP A 206 4.15 -6.21 -17.09
N LEU A 207 4.15 -5.49 -15.96
CA LEU A 207 5.05 -5.75 -14.83
C LEU A 207 4.47 -6.71 -13.79
N ALA A 208 3.18 -6.59 -13.48
CA ALA A 208 2.56 -7.32 -12.38
C ALA A 208 2.73 -8.85 -12.45
N PRO A 209 2.58 -9.53 -13.59
CA PRO A 209 2.81 -10.97 -13.69
C PRO A 209 4.27 -11.39 -13.43
N ARG A 210 5.21 -10.47 -13.64
CA ARG A 210 6.66 -10.67 -13.45
C ARG A 210 7.17 -10.09 -12.14
N ALA A 211 6.30 -9.74 -11.20
CA ALA A 211 6.65 -9.03 -9.97
C ALA A 211 7.67 -9.76 -9.06
N GLU A 212 7.87 -11.06 -9.27
CA GLU A 212 8.89 -11.85 -8.57
C GLU A 212 10.28 -11.81 -9.26
N GLU A 213 10.31 -11.47 -10.55
CA GLU A 213 11.50 -11.59 -11.41
C GLU A 213 11.82 -10.26 -12.11
N LEU A 214 11.48 -9.13 -11.44
CA LEU A 214 11.75 -7.81 -11.99
C LEU A 214 13.25 -7.54 -12.04
N ASP A 215 13.70 -7.01 -13.16
CA ASP A 215 15.03 -6.46 -13.36
C ASP A 215 14.94 -5.02 -13.93
N PRO A 216 16.06 -4.27 -13.94
CA PRO A 216 16.04 -2.90 -14.45
C PRO A 216 15.61 -2.79 -15.92
N GLU A 217 16.00 -3.75 -16.77
CA GLU A 217 15.72 -3.72 -18.22
C GLU A 217 14.21 -3.90 -18.46
N ILE A 218 13.58 -4.85 -17.77
CA ILE A 218 12.12 -5.08 -17.82
C ILE A 218 11.36 -3.83 -17.37
N VAL A 219 11.80 -3.18 -16.29
CA VAL A 219 11.13 -1.97 -15.77
C VAL A 219 11.30 -0.82 -16.75
N GLU A 220 12.51 -0.59 -17.28
CA GLU A 220 12.77 0.49 -18.25
C GLU A 220 11.99 0.30 -19.55
N GLU A 221 11.76 -0.93 -20.01
CA GLU A 221 10.94 -1.23 -21.20
C GLU A 221 9.46 -0.83 -21.00
N VAL A 222 8.94 -0.97 -19.77
CA VAL A 222 7.53 -0.72 -19.47
C VAL A 222 7.26 0.71 -19.05
N MET A 223 8.21 1.36 -18.37
CA MET A 223 8.06 2.73 -17.90
C MET A 223 8.02 3.73 -19.07
N LEU A 224 7.00 4.58 -19.08
CA LEU A 224 6.94 5.71 -20.01
C LEU A 224 7.89 6.81 -19.56
N LYS A 225 8.66 7.37 -20.46
CA LYS A 225 9.52 8.52 -20.16
C LYS A 225 8.90 9.78 -20.74
N HIS A 226 8.49 10.71 -19.88
CA HIS A 226 7.94 12.00 -20.30
C HIS A 226 9.00 12.85 -21.01
N GLY A 227 8.75 13.16 -22.29
CA GLY A 227 9.75 13.78 -23.16
C GLY A 227 10.27 15.12 -22.68
N ALA A 228 9.43 15.95 -22.04
CA ALA A 228 9.81 17.29 -21.60
C ALA A 228 10.54 17.35 -20.26
N SER A 229 10.30 16.41 -19.34
CA SER A 229 10.89 16.43 -17.98
C SER A 229 11.82 15.26 -17.70
N GLY A 230 11.78 14.20 -18.48
CA GLY A 230 12.51 12.95 -18.17
C GLY A 230 11.89 12.10 -17.07
N LEU A 231 10.75 12.52 -16.49
CA LEU A 231 10.05 11.76 -15.44
C LEU A 231 9.61 10.39 -15.98
N HIS A 232 9.80 9.35 -15.19
CA HIS A 232 9.33 8.01 -15.51
C HIS A 232 7.92 7.77 -14.96
N ILE A 233 7.04 7.20 -15.79
CA ILE A 233 5.63 7.00 -15.47
C ILE A 233 5.27 5.53 -15.65
N LEU A 234 4.67 4.91 -14.64
CA LEU A 234 4.01 3.62 -14.75
C LEU A 234 2.50 3.84 -14.88
N ALA A 235 2.00 3.62 -16.08
CA ALA A 235 0.60 3.86 -16.41
C ALA A 235 -0.33 2.77 -15.83
N ALA A 236 -1.57 3.15 -15.52
CA ALA A 236 -2.65 2.23 -15.23
C ALA A 236 -3.02 1.39 -16.47
N PRO A 237 -3.72 0.26 -16.28
CA PRO A 237 -4.22 -0.55 -17.40
C PRO A 237 -5.03 0.28 -18.39
N SER A 238 -4.89 -0.02 -19.69
CA SER A 238 -5.62 0.69 -20.77
C SER A 238 -7.13 0.43 -20.78
N ARG A 239 -7.60 -0.57 -20.03
CA ARG A 239 -9.01 -0.94 -19.89
C ARG A 239 -9.32 -1.33 -18.46
N PRO A 240 -10.47 -0.90 -17.91
CA PRO A 240 -10.82 -1.13 -16.51
C PRO A 240 -10.90 -2.62 -16.13
N GLU A 241 -11.31 -3.50 -17.06
CA GLU A 241 -11.36 -4.94 -16.84
C GLU A 241 -9.97 -5.58 -16.63
N TYR A 242 -8.90 -4.91 -17.01
CA TYR A 242 -7.53 -5.40 -16.80
C TYR A 242 -7.00 -5.07 -15.39
N ALA A 243 -7.69 -4.23 -14.63
CA ALA A 243 -7.35 -3.96 -13.24
C ALA A 243 -7.30 -5.24 -12.39
N GLU A 244 -8.21 -6.20 -12.66
CA GLU A 244 -8.29 -7.49 -11.96
C GLU A 244 -7.08 -8.40 -12.21
N LYS A 245 -6.27 -8.12 -13.24
CA LYS A 245 -5.03 -8.86 -13.53
C LYS A 245 -3.88 -8.47 -12.60
N VAL A 246 -4.03 -7.40 -11.84
CA VAL A 246 -3.02 -6.87 -10.92
C VAL A 246 -3.48 -7.10 -9.49
N SER A 247 -2.95 -8.12 -8.84
CA SER A 247 -3.24 -8.36 -7.42
C SER A 247 -2.52 -7.32 -6.53
N SER A 248 -3.06 -7.07 -5.33
CA SER A 248 -2.42 -6.19 -4.35
C SER A 248 -0.98 -6.60 -4.01
N GLY A 249 -0.71 -7.90 -3.89
CA GLY A 249 0.63 -8.41 -3.64
C GLY A 249 1.61 -8.15 -4.78
N GLN A 250 1.18 -8.27 -6.04
CA GLN A 250 1.99 -7.92 -7.21
C GLN A 250 2.23 -6.41 -7.26
N PHE A 251 1.20 -5.59 -6.99
CA PHE A 251 1.33 -4.14 -6.94
C PHE A 251 2.34 -3.70 -5.89
N THR A 252 2.25 -4.24 -4.66
CA THR A 252 3.23 -4.03 -3.59
C THR A 252 4.66 -4.31 -4.05
N LYS A 253 4.90 -5.47 -4.69
CA LYS A 253 6.24 -5.86 -5.15
C LYS A 253 6.78 -4.92 -6.23
N VAL A 254 5.93 -4.49 -7.15
CA VAL A 254 6.31 -3.50 -8.16
C VAL A 254 6.73 -2.19 -7.49
N LEU A 255 5.95 -1.67 -6.54
CA LEU A 255 6.30 -0.46 -5.80
C LEU A 255 7.60 -0.61 -5.00
N GLU A 256 7.79 -1.75 -4.34
CA GLU A 256 9.02 -2.04 -3.60
C GLU A 256 10.25 -2.22 -4.50
N TYR A 257 10.06 -2.70 -5.72
CA TYR A 257 11.14 -2.76 -6.70
C TYR A 257 11.49 -1.36 -7.21
N LEU A 258 10.48 -0.56 -7.58
CA LEU A 258 10.69 0.81 -8.05
C LEU A 258 11.43 1.69 -7.02
N ARG A 259 11.15 1.53 -5.71
CA ARG A 259 11.87 2.28 -4.67
C ARG A 259 13.36 1.89 -4.53
N GLN A 260 13.83 0.84 -5.21
CA GLN A 260 15.25 0.53 -5.29
C GLN A 260 15.93 1.26 -6.46
N MET A 261 15.15 1.64 -7.48
CA MET A 261 15.64 2.31 -8.69
C MET A 261 15.48 3.85 -8.64
N TYR A 262 14.51 4.34 -7.88
CA TYR A 262 14.15 5.77 -7.84
C TYR A 262 14.27 6.33 -6.43
N ALA A 263 14.68 7.59 -6.33
CA ALA A 263 14.73 8.29 -5.04
C ALA A 263 13.35 8.52 -4.43
N TYR A 264 12.34 8.76 -5.29
CA TYR A 264 10.95 8.83 -4.92
C TYR A 264 10.08 8.03 -5.87
N VAL A 265 9.08 7.35 -5.31
CA VAL A 265 7.97 6.73 -6.04
C VAL A 265 6.69 7.42 -5.59
N VAL A 266 6.15 8.28 -6.44
CA VAL A 266 4.88 8.98 -6.16
C VAL A 266 3.74 8.15 -6.73
N VAL A 267 2.76 7.79 -5.89
CA VAL A 267 1.63 6.94 -6.28
C VAL A 267 0.34 7.75 -6.23
N ASP A 268 -0.30 7.93 -7.38
CA ASP A 268 -1.68 8.43 -7.46
C ASP A 268 -2.66 7.32 -7.15
N THR A 269 -3.73 7.56 -6.39
CA THR A 269 -4.67 6.53 -5.99
C THR A 269 -6.12 6.90 -6.25
N ALA A 270 -6.97 5.87 -6.38
CA ALA A 270 -8.42 6.05 -6.39
C ALA A 270 -8.93 6.57 -5.03
N ALA A 271 -10.07 7.26 -5.04
CA ALA A 271 -10.73 7.70 -3.81
C ALA A 271 -11.32 6.55 -2.98
N LEU A 272 -11.58 5.41 -3.61
CA LEU A 272 -12.01 4.19 -2.92
C LEU A 272 -10.81 3.47 -2.33
N LEU A 273 -10.98 2.90 -1.15
CA LEU A 273 -10.00 2.01 -0.52
C LEU A 273 -10.05 0.63 -1.20
N THR A 274 -9.62 0.58 -2.46
CA THR A 274 -9.41 -0.68 -3.18
C THR A 274 -8.20 -1.42 -2.62
N ASP A 275 -8.04 -2.70 -2.95
CA ASP A 275 -6.87 -3.49 -2.53
C ASP A 275 -5.56 -2.85 -3.00
N ALA A 276 -5.53 -2.28 -4.21
CA ALA A 276 -4.38 -1.55 -4.73
C ALA A 276 -4.11 -0.25 -3.94
N THR A 277 -5.18 0.52 -3.60
CA THR A 277 -5.05 1.73 -2.78
C THR A 277 -4.51 1.40 -1.38
N LEU A 278 -5.04 0.35 -0.75
CA LEU A 278 -4.58 -0.11 0.57
C LEU A 278 -3.13 -0.59 0.51
N ALA A 279 -2.77 -1.37 -0.52
CA ALA A 279 -1.40 -1.83 -0.72
C ALA A 279 -0.42 -0.66 -0.91
N ALA A 280 -0.79 0.37 -1.68
CA ALA A 280 0.03 1.57 -1.83
C ALA A 280 0.24 2.31 -0.50
N ILE A 281 -0.84 2.52 0.28
CA ILE A 281 -0.80 3.20 1.58
C ILE A 281 0.08 2.41 2.58
N ASP A 282 -0.05 1.09 2.60
CA ASP A 282 0.68 0.21 3.52
C ASP A 282 2.20 0.30 3.32
N VAL A 283 2.68 0.23 2.07
CA VAL A 283 4.11 0.28 1.75
C VAL A 283 4.70 1.68 1.71
N SER A 284 3.87 2.73 1.81
CA SER A 284 4.31 4.12 1.72
C SER A 284 5.11 4.56 2.94
N ASP A 285 6.16 5.32 2.71
CA ASP A 285 6.87 6.08 3.77
C ASP A 285 6.04 7.30 4.20
N LEU A 286 5.34 7.93 3.25
CA LEU A 286 4.47 9.09 3.48
C LEU A 286 3.15 8.95 2.72
N VAL A 287 2.08 9.43 3.33
CA VAL A 287 0.75 9.55 2.71
C VAL A 287 0.36 11.02 2.66
N VAL A 288 0.25 11.58 1.47
CA VAL A 288 -0.30 12.91 1.24
C VAL A 288 -1.83 12.80 1.23
N LEU A 289 -2.44 13.10 2.38
CA LEU A 289 -3.89 13.06 2.55
C LEU A 289 -4.50 14.38 2.11
N VAL A 290 -5.28 14.36 1.03
CA VAL A 290 -5.83 15.56 0.41
C VAL A 290 -7.27 15.80 0.83
N THR A 291 -7.55 17.01 1.32
CA THR A 291 -8.91 17.52 1.55
C THR A 291 -9.20 18.76 0.69
N THR A 292 -10.46 19.06 0.50
CA THR A 292 -10.94 20.35 -0.01
C THR A 292 -11.67 21.12 1.09
N GLN A 293 -11.93 22.42 0.87
CA GLN A 293 -12.51 23.34 1.85
C GLN A 293 -14.04 23.19 1.97
N ASP A 294 -14.49 21.93 2.12
CA ASP A 294 -15.90 21.58 2.30
C ASP A 294 -16.08 20.50 3.39
N ILE A 295 -17.19 20.57 4.10
CA ILE A 295 -17.49 19.71 5.25
C ILE A 295 -17.48 18.22 4.90
N PRO A 296 -18.06 17.73 3.79
CA PRO A 296 -17.99 16.32 3.42
C PRO A 296 -16.56 15.81 3.22
N SER A 297 -15.68 16.59 2.58
CA SER A 297 -14.28 16.22 2.38
C SER A 297 -13.53 16.10 3.71
N ILE A 298 -13.69 17.11 4.58
CA ILE A 298 -13.07 17.13 5.92
C ILE A 298 -13.57 15.98 6.77
N LYS A 299 -14.89 15.71 6.75
CA LYS A 299 -15.49 14.57 7.47
C LYS A 299 -14.88 13.24 7.00
N ASN A 300 -14.76 13.04 5.68
CA ASN A 300 -14.19 11.81 5.14
C ASN A 300 -12.72 11.65 5.51
N CYS A 301 -11.93 12.73 5.49
CA CYS A 301 -10.55 12.71 5.97
C CYS A 301 -10.47 12.36 7.48
N ARG A 302 -11.41 12.84 8.29
CA ARG A 302 -11.49 12.44 9.71
C ARG A 302 -11.70 10.94 9.84
N LEU A 303 -12.66 10.36 9.12
CA LEU A 303 -12.91 8.92 9.15
C LEU A 303 -11.69 8.11 8.68
N PHE A 304 -10.96 8.62 7.71
CA PHE A 304 -9.70 7.99 7.29
C PHE A 304 -8.61 8.10 8.36
N LEU A 305 -8.46 9.24 9.03
CA LEU A 305 -7.49 9.41 10.13
C LEU A 305 -7.81 8.51 11.33
N ASP A 306 -9.10 8.29 11.62
CA ASP A 306 -9.51 7.33 12.65
C ASP A 306 -9.23 5.88 12.21
N LEU A 307 -9.48 5.56 10.94
CA LEU A 307 -9.15 4.24 10.36
C LEU A 307 -7.64 3.99 10.31
N SER A 308 -6.83 5.00 9.97
CA SER A 308 -5.37 4.86 9.85
C SER A 308 -4.72 4.40 11.16
N GLN A 309 -5.25 4.83 12.32
CA GLN A 309 -4.80 4.33 13.62
C GLN A 309 -5.06 2.83 13.79
N THR A 310 -6.22 2.35 13.32
CA THR A 310 -6.56 0.92 13.36
C THR A 310 -5.69 0.09 12.40
N LEU A 311 -5.26 0.70 11.30
CA LEU A 311 -4.35 0.09 10.31
C LEU A 311 -2.87 0.16 10.72
N GLY A 312 -2.54 0.74 11.87
CA GLY A 312 -1.15 0.90 12.32
C GLY A 312 -0.36 1.95 11.52
N ILE A 313 -1.04 2.87 10.84
CA ILE A 313 -0.41 3.96 10.11
C ILE A 313 -0.21 5.13 11.07
N ASP A 314 1.04 5.43 11.40
CA ASP A 314 1.39 6.54 12.26
C ASP A 314 0.97 7.88 11.65
N ARG A 315 0.39 8.75 12.47
CA ARG A 315 -0.01 10.10 12.03
C ARG A 315 1.14 10.93 11.50
N GLU A 316 2.35 10.65 11.93
CA GLU A 316 3.56 11.29 11.44
C GLU A 316 3.88 10.95 9.98
N ARG A 317 3.40 9.80 9.48
CA ARG A 317 3.48 9.43 8.06
C ARG A 317 2.46 10.19 7.21
N ILE A 318 1.47 10.87 7.80
CA ILE A 318 0.39 11.53 7.07
C ILE A 318 0.69 13.03 6.95
N LEU A 319 0.91 13.48 5.72
CA LEU A 319 1.00 14.89 5.33
C LEU A 319 -0.39 15.37 4.91
N PHE A 320 -1.08 16.09 5.80
CA PHE A 320 -2.43 16.54 5.54
C PHE A 320 -2.41 17.86 4.76
N VAL A 321 -3.07 17.87 3.60
CA VAL A 321 -3.02 18.97 2.61
C VAL A 321 -4.43 19.48 2.32
N MET A 322 -4.60 20.79 2.38
CA MET A 322 -5.84 21.45 1.94
C MET A 322 -5.68 21.97 0.52
N ASN A 323 -6.38 21.35 -0.43
CA ASN A 323 -6.40 21.76 -1.84
C ASN A 323 -7.59 22.68 -2.14
N ARG A 324 -7.49 23.46 -3.20
CA ARG A 324 -8.50 24.41 -3.66
C ARG A 324 -8.93 25.41 -2.59
N PHE A 325 -7.96 25.92 -1.85
CA PHE A 325 -8.20 26.88 -0.78
C PHE A 325 -8.61 28.25 -1.32
N ASP A 326 -9.78 28.73 -0.88
CA ASP A 326 -10.30 30.08 -1.16
C ASP A 326 -10.42 30.87 0.16
N LYS A 327 -9.71 31.99 0.26
CA LYS A 327 -9.74 32.88 1.45
C LYS A 327 -11.11 33.43 1.78
N ARG A 328 -12.04 33.41 0.83
CA ARG A 328 -13.44 33.88 1.03
C ARG A 328 -14.30 32.89 1.79
N ILE A 329 -13.90 31.63 1.87
CA ILE A 329 -14.63 30.58 2.60
C ILE A 329 -14.18 30.54 4.06
N ASN A 330 -15.12 30.60 5.01
CA ASN A 330 -14.83 30.63 6.44
C ASN A 330 -14.49 29.23 7.04
N ILE A 331 -13.77 28.40 6.31
CA ILE A 331 -13.18 27.15 6.79
C ILE A 331 -11.67 27.29 6.65
N THR A 332 -11.01 27.66 7.74
CA THR A 332 -9.58 27.92 7.72
C THR A 332 -8.74 26.66 7.98
N PRO A 333 -7.51 26.57 7.44
CA PRO A 333 -6.61 25.44 7.71
C PRO A 333 -6.41 25.20 9.20
N ASP A 334 -6.23 26.25 10.01
CA ASP A 334 -6.00 26.16 11.44
C ASP A 334 -7.17 25.50 12.18
N ARG A 335 -8.41 25.92 11.87
CA ARG A 335 -9.63 25.33 12.45
C ARG A 335 -9.81 23.85 12.06
N VAL A 336 -9.40 23.51 10.85
CA VAL A 336 -9.45 22.11 10.38
C VAL A 336 -8.38 21.30 11.10
N ALA A 337 -7.17 21.83 11.23
CA ALA A 337 -6.07 21.20 11.97
C ALA A 337 -6.43 20.92 13.43
N GLU A 338 -6.98 21.90 14.13
CA GLU A 338 -7.45 21.77 15.53
C GLU A 338 -8.53 20.68 15.66
N ASN A 339 -9.51 20.68 14.74
CA ASN A 339 -10.65 19.75 14.78
C ASN A 339 -10.24 18.29 14.50
N LEU A 340 -9.29 18.08 13.58
CA LEU A 340 -8.79 16.75 13.20
C LEU A 340 -7.60 16.30 14.05
N LYS A 341 -7.02 17.22 14.86
CA LYS A 341 -5.75 17.00 15.58
C LYS A 341 -4.64 16.51 14.62
N GLN A 342 -4.63 17.12 13.42
CA GLN A 342 -3.67 16.83 12.36
C GLN A 342 -3.27 18.14 11.70
N GLU A 343 -1.99 18.44 11.69
CA GLU A 343 -1.45 19.65 11.07
C GLU A 343 -1.73 19.69 9.57
N VAL A 344 -2.16 20.84 9.04
CA VAL A 344 -2.24 21.10 7.61
C VAL A 344 -0.87 21.60 7.15
N VAL A 345 -0.06 20.71 6.60
CA VAL A 345 1.34 20.99 6.25
C VAL A 345 1.49 21.84 4.99
N SER A 346 0.47 21.84 4.13
CA SER A 346 0.47 22.65 2.90
C SER A 346 -0.94 23.04 2.48
N VAL A 347 -1.06 24.24 1.93
CA VAL A 347 -2.31 24.79 1.41
C VAL A 347 -2.12 25.15 -0.04
N ILE A 348 -2.91 24.52 -0.93
CA ILE A 348 -2.88 24.78 -2.36
C ILE A 348 -4.02 25.73 -2.70
N PRO A 349 -3.74 26.97 -3.13
CA PRO A 349 -4.79 27.93 -3.48
C PRO A 349 -5.67 27.46 -4.63
N LEU A 350 -6.94 27.88 -4.60
CA LEU A 350 -7.88 27.67 -5.71
C LEU A 350 -7.40 28.47 -6.92
N ASP A 351 -7.08 27.76 -7.99
CA ASP A 351 -6.63 28.33 -9.27
C ASP A 351 -7.20 27.48 -10.42
N GLU A 352 -8.52 27.62 -10.61
CA GLU A 352 -9.25 26.81 -11.59
C GLU A 352 -8.75 27.05 -13.03
N GLY A 353 -8.40 28.29 -13.35
CA GLY A 353 -7.92 28.63 -14.69
C GLY A 353 -6.62 27.92 -15.05
N THR A 354 -5.66 27.94 -14.14
CA THR A 354 -4.38 27.25 -14.32
C THR A 354 -4.56 25.73 -14.32
N ALA A 355 -5.33 25.18 -13.39
CA ALA A 355 -5.54 23.74 -13.28
C ALA A 355 -6.30 23.19 -14.51
N THR A 356 -7.41 23.82 -14.91
CA THR A 356 -8.20 23.39 -16.08
C THR A 356 -7.39 23.46 -17.37
N LYS A 357 -6.62 24.54 -17.56
CA LYS A 357 -5.75 24.68 -18.72
C LYS A 357 -4.68 23.60 -18.77
N ALA A 358 -4.06 23.29 -17.64
CA ALA A 358 -3.02 22.26 -17.54
C ALA A 358 -3.57 20.88 -17.91
N VAL A 359 -4.69 20.47 -17.31
CA VAL A 359 -5.34 19.17 -17.57
C VAL A 359 -5.75 19.04 -19.04
N ASN A 360 -6.43 20.05 -19.61
CA ASN A 360 -6.93 19.98 -20.99
C ASN A 360 -5.81 20.01 -22.06
N ARG A 361 -4.62 20.50 -21.70
CA ARG A 361 -3.45 20.50 -22.58
C ARG A 361 -2.52 19.31 -22.35
N GLY A 362 -2.72 18.56 -21.27
CA GLY A 362 -1.78 17.52 -20.84
C GLY A 362 -0.39 18.09 -20.50
N VAL A 363 -0.35 19.33 -19.99
CA VAL A 363 0.89 20.00 -19.58
C VAL A 363 0.75 20.43 -18.13
N PRO A 364 1.42 19.73 -17.20
CA PRO A 364 1.37 20.04 -15.77
C PRO A 364 1.80 21.49 -15.48
N PHE A 365 1.08 22.16 -14.59
CA PHE A 365 1.27 23.61 -14.36
C PHE A 365 2.62 23.94 -13.71
N VAL A 366 3.27 23.02 -13.02
CA VAL A 366 4.62 23.25 -12.47
C VAL A 366 5.69 23.37 -13.56
N LEU A 367 5.42 22.92 -14.78
CA LEU A 367 6.31 23.09 -15.94
C LEU A 367 6.07 24.42 -16.67
N ASP A 368 4.80 24.75 -16.93
CA ASP A 368 4.39 25.89 -17.80
C ASP A 368 4.03 27.15 -16.99
N SER A 369 3.61 27.00 -15.73
CA SER A 369 2.99 28.07 -14.95
C SER A 369 3.56 28.21 -13.54
N LYS A 370 4.89 28.12 -13.38
CA LYS A 370 5.61 28.05 -12.08
C LYS A 370 5.27 29.19 -11.09
N ASN A 371 4.91 30.36 -11.61
CA ASN A 371 4.61 31.55 -10.80
C ASN A 371 3.16 31.63 -10.31
N GLN A 372 2.28 30.74 -10.77
CA GLN A 372 0.89 30.74 -10.37
C GLN A 372 0.69 30.23 -8.94
N PRO A 373 -0.39 30.66 -8.25
CA PRO A 373 -0.61 30.29 -6.85
C PRO A 373 -0.66 28.77 -6.61
N ALA A 374 -1.30 28.01 -7.50
CA ALA A 374 -1.36 26.55 -7.39
C ALA A 374 0.04 25.91 -7.47
N ALA A 375 0.89 26.36 -8.39
CA ALA A 375 2.25 25.84 -8.53
C ALA A 375 3.10 26.11 -7.28
N ARG A 376 3.02 27.34 -6.72
CA ARG A 376 3.71 27.68 -5.47
C ARG A 376 3.26 26.78 -4.30
N GLY A 377 1.97 26.46 -4.23
CA GLY A 377 1.44 25.53 -3.24
C GLY A 377 2.05 24.14 -3.37
N VAL A 378 2.21 23.64 -4.60
CA VAL A 378 2.86 22.34 -4.84
C VAL A 378 4.35 22.39 -4.52
N PHE A 379 5.06 23.48 -4.80
CA PHE A 379 6.45 23.64 -4.37
C PHE A 379 6.58 23.57 -2.84
N SER A 380 5.69 24.25 -2.12
CA SER A 380 5.64 24.15 -0.65
C SER A 380 5.35 22.71 -0.17
N LEU A 381 4.45 21.98 -0.84
CA LEU A 381 4.19 20.58 -0.52
C LEU A 381 5.43 19.71 -0.74
N ALA A 382 6.14 19.89 -1.86
CA ALA A 382 7.37 19.16 -2.13
C ALA A 382 8.45 19.40 -1.07
N GLU A 383 8.60 20.65 -0.58
CA GLU A 383 9.50 20.96 0.54
C GLU A 383 9.07 20.24 1.84
N SER A 384 7.75 20.19 2.12
CA SER A 384 7.24 19.44 3.28
C SER A 384 7.54 17.94 3.17
N VAL A 385 7.43 17.37 1.96
CA VAL A 385 7.79 15.95 1.70
C VAL A 385 9.29 15.74 1.98
N ARG A 386 10.17 16.59 1.39
CA ARG A 386 11.63 16.48 1.60
C ARG A 386 12.01 16.62 3.07
N ALA A 387 11.44 17.59 3.76
CA ALA A 387 11.69 17.82 5.19
C ALA A 387 11.27 16.61 6.04
N ARG A 388 10.10 16.02 5.77
CA ARG A 388 9.61 14.84 6.51
C ARG A 388 10.48 13.61 6.25
N VAL A 389 10.90 13.40 5.02
CA VAL A 389 11.83 12.32 4.66
C VAL A 389 13.17 12.48 5.38
N ALA A 390 13.75 13.66 5.35
CA ALA A 390 15.01 13.94 6.06
C ALA A 390 14.90 13.72 7.57
N ALA A 391 13.78 14.10 8.19
CA ALA A 391 13.53 13.85 9.61
C ALA A 391 13.44 12.35 9.93
N GLN A 392 12.78 11.55 9.08
CA GLN A 392 12.72 10.09 9.23
C GLN A 392 14.11 9.46 9.12
N GLU A 393 14.92 9.86 8.16
CA GLU A 393 16.29 9.34 7.98
C GLU A 393 17.18 9.66 9.16
N SER A 394 17.09 10.90 9.70
CA SER A 394 17.83 11.30 10.88
C SER A 394 17.43 10.53 12.15
N ALA A 395 16.17 10.13 12.26
CA ALA A 395 15.68 9.31 13.37
C ALA A 395 16.17 7.85 13.30
N ASP A 396 16.39 7.34 12.09
CA ASP A 396 16.87 5.96 11.84
C ASP A 396 18.39 5.80 11.98
N GLU A 397 19.19 6.87 11.88
CA GLU A 397 20.66 6.82 12.00
C GLU A 397 21.17 6.32 13.37
N PRO A 398 20.63 6.72 14.53
CA PRO A 398 21.08 6.20 15.83
C PRO A 398 20.89 4.70 15.98
N ASN A 399 19.82 4.14 15.39
CA ASN A 399 19.54 2.71 15.43
C ASN A 399 20.47 1.88 14.52
N ARG A 400 21.10 2.47 13.51
CA ARG A 400 22.09 1.80 12.66
C ARG A 400 23.47 1.71 13.32
N LEU A 401 23.83 2.66 14.19
CA LEU A 401 25.13 2.66 14.91
C LEU A 401 25.14 1.70 16.12
N ILE A 402 23.99 1.34 16.67
CA ILE A 402 23.88 0.38 17.79
C ILE A 402 23.85 -1.09 17.27
N ARG A 403 23.64 -1.29 15.97
CA ARG A 403 23.63 -2.63 15.33
C ARG A 403 24.93 -2.97 14.58
N ARG A 404 25.97 -2.20 14.75
CA ARG A 404 27.37 -2.51 14.38
C ARG A 404 28.16 -2.85 15.66
#